data_9de754d2b16953367d90e920a30d2c1a
#
_entry.id   9de754d2b16953367d90e920a30d2c1a
#
_cell.length_a   1.000
_cell.length_b   1.000
_cell.length_c   1.000
_cell.angle_alpha   90.00
_cell.angle_beta   90.00
_cell.angle_gamma   90.00
#
_symmetry.space_group_name_H-M   'P 1'
#
loop_
_entity.id
_entity.type
_entity.pdbx_description
1 polymer ?
#
loop_
_entity_poly.entity_id
_entity_poly.type
_entity_poly.pdbx_seq_one_letter_code
_entity_poly.pdbx_strand_id
1 'polypeptide(L)'
;MKRMTKVWGMLCLAGLLISLYLGVSFLVPKQGKIVLTFGMFSGNQSDVPNDDCYKIIDETIKEFEKEYPNVKVKYTSGILKEDYSEWLSNQALNGALPDVFMVLPEDFTTFASIGILKNLETMLKADASLKKDAFYQGCYDAGTYKGNQYALPYESVPSLMLVNETLLEKNNISLPDNRWTWNDFYNICKKITKDTNGDGKTDQDRKSVV
;
A
#
# COMPACT_ATOMS: atom_id res chain seq x y z
N MET A 1 54.45 -46.54 -19.10
CA MET A 1 54.32 -45.28 -19.89
C MET A 1 52.84 -44.92 -20.23
N LYS A 2 51.98 -45.80 -20.76
CA LYS A 2 50.58 -45.48 -21.14
C LYS A 2 49.67 -45.00 -20.01
N ARG A 3 49.94 -45.27 -18.71
CA ARG A 3 49.11 -44.85 -17.59
C ARG A 3 49.41 -43.41 -17.15
N MET A 4 50.65 -42.99 -17.20
CA MET A 4 51.06 -41.63 -16.84
C MET A 4 50.54 -40.60 -17.81
N THR A 5 50.54 -40.86 -19.12
CA THR A 5 50.03 -39.95 -20.14
C THR A 5 48.53 -39.70 -20.01
N LYS A 6 47.72 -40.70 -19.55
CA LYS A 6 46.29 -40.50 -19.27
C LYS A 6 46.04 -39.60 -18.07
N VAL A 7 46.84 -39.71 -17.03
CA VAL A 7 46.71 -38.86 -15.81
C VAL A 7 47.09 -37.42 -16.14
N TRP A 8 48.12 -37.19 -16.90
CA TRP A 8 48.49 -35.84 -17.34
C TRP A 8 47.45 -35.20 -18.30
N GLY A 9 46.85 -35.98 -19.18
CA GLY A 9 45.75 -35.52 -20.02
C GLY A 9 44.53 -35.10 -19.24
N MET A 10 44.15 -35.85 -18.17
CA MET A 10 43.03 -35.49 -17.30
C MET A 10 43.31 -34.22 -16.46
N LEU A 11 44.53 -34.03 -16.00
CA LEU A 11 44.93 -32.82 -15.26
C LEU A 11 44.93 -31.57 -16.16
N CYS A 12 45.38 -31.69 -17.37
CA CYS A 12 45.30 -30.60 -18.36
C CYS A 12 43.84 -30.25 -18.73
N LEU A 13 42.97 -31.26 -18.90
CA LEU A 13 41.57 -31.03 -19.17
C LEU A 13 40.83 -30.37 -17.98
N ALA A 14 41.12 -30.79 -16.75
CA ALA A 14 40.59 -30.17 -15.55
C ALA A 14 41.06 -28.73 -15.39
N GLY A 15 42.35 -28.44 -15.68
CA GLY A 15 42.88 -27.07 -15.66
C GLY A 15 42.24 -26.15 -16.71
N LEU A 16 41.98 -26.68 -17.92
CA LEU A 16 41.24 -25.98 -18.97
C LEU A 16 39.79 -25.67 -18.57
N LEU A 17 39.10 -26.62 -17.99
CA LEU A 17 37.73 -26.43 -17.53
C LEU A 17 37.64 -25.40 -16.36
N ILE A 18 38.61 -25.44 -15.44
CA ILE A 18 38.69 -24.45 -14.36
C ILE A 18 39.01 -23.07 -14.90
N SER A 19 39.94 -22.94 -15.86
CA SER A 19 40.22 -21.64 -16.49
C SER A 19 39.07 -21.10 -17.32
N LEU A 20 38.32 -21.97 -17.99
CA LEU A 20 37.11 -21.60 -18.72
C LEU A 20 36.01 -21.14 -17.78
N TYR A 21 35.81 -21.85 -16.66
CA TYR A 21 34.84 -21.47 -15.62
C TYR A 21 35.18 -20.12 -14.97
N LEU A 22 36.46 -19.90 -14.63
CA LEU A 22 36.93 -18.63 -14.07
C LEU A 22 36.84 -17.52 -15.13
N GLY A 23 37.15 -17.77 -16.38
CA GLY A 23 37.03 -16.80 -17.48
C GLY A 23 35.58 -16.42 -17.73
N VAL A 24 34.64 -17.36 -17.74
CA VAL A 24 33.21 -17.07 -17.89
C VAL A 24 32.66 -16.32 -16.68
N SER A 25 33.10 -16.66 -15.45
CA SER A 25 32.70 -15.94 -14.24
C SER A 25 33.20 -14.50 -14.19
N PHE A 26 34.29 -14.19 -14.90
CA PHE A 26 34.81 -12.81 -15.03
C PHE A 26 34.11 -11.99 -16.12
N LEU A 27 33.53 -12.68 -17.11
CA LEU A 27 32.84 -12.06 -18.26
C LEU A 27 31.34 -11.84 -18.01
N VAL A 28 30.75 -12.50 -16.98
CA VAL A 28 29.39 -12.20 -16.56
C VAL A 28 29.44 -10.90 -15.78
N PRO A 29 28.87 -9.79 -16.29
CA PRO A 29 28.82 -8.55 -15.53
C PRO A 29 28.07 -8.86 -14.22
N LYS A 30 28.70 -8.61 -13.06
CA LYS A 30 27.99 -8.58 -11.79
C LYS A 30 26.89 -7.54 -11.98
N GLN A 31 25.65 -7.98 -12.12
CA GLN A 31 24.49 -7.09 -12.14
C GLN A 31 24.62 -6.21 -10.90
N GLY A 32 24.84 -4.90 -11.09
CA GLY A 32 24.90 -3.95 -10.01
C GLY A 32 23.59 -4.00 -9.23
N LYS A 33 23.63 -3.81 -7.93
CA LYS A 33 22.42 -3.74 -7.11
C LYS A 33 21.55 -2.60 -7.63
N ILE A 34 20.32 -2.91 -7.98
CA ILE A 34 19.30 -1.92 -8.32
C ILE A 34 18.84 -1.29 -7.00
N VAL A 35 18.86 0.02 -6.91
CA VAL A 35 18.31 0.74 -5.75
C VAL A 35 17.00 1.36 -6.18
N LEU A 36 15.90 0.97 -5.53
CA LEU A 36 14.59 1.58 -5.67
C LEU A 36 14.35 2.53 -4.51
N THR A 37 13.81 3.69 -4.82
CA THR A 37 13.38 4.68 -3.84
C THR A 37 11.88 4.59 -3.61
N PHE A 38 11.47 4.59 -2.33
CA PHE A 38 10.07 4.51 -1.94
C PHE A 38 9.66 5.76 -1.15
N GLY A 39 8.62 6.45 -1.61
CA GLY A 39 8.03 7.60 -0.94
C GLY A 39 6.83 7.19 -0.10
N MET A 40 6.87 7.50 1.20
CA MET A 40 5.82 7.21 2.15
C MET A 40 5.65 8.32 3.16
N PHE A 41 4.51 8.35 3.81
CA PHE A 41 4.26 9.18 4.99
C PHE A 41 4.02 8.29 6.22
N SER A 42 4.21 8.85 7.39
CA SER A 42 3.86 8.25 8.69
C SER A 42 2.81 9.08 9.37
N GLY A 43 1.80 8.47 9.95
CA GLY A 43 0.77 9.09 10.79
C GLY A 43 0.34 10.50 10.44
N ASN A 44 -0.54 11.05 11.24
CA ASN A 44 -0.83 12.49 11.27
C ASN A 44 -0.54 13.02 12.68
N GLN A 45 -0.66 14.34 12.91
CA GLN A 45 -0.42 14.93 14.22
C GLN A 45 -1.31 14.37 15.34
N SER A 46 -2.46 13.79 14.98
CA SER A 46 -3.41 13.17 15.90
C SER A 46 -3.06 11.73 16.22
N ASP A 47 -2.32 11.08 15.34
CA ASP A 47 -1.85 9.71 15.55
C ASP A 47 -0.46 9.79 16.20
N VAL A 48 -0.35 9.28 17.41
CA VAL A 48 0.97 9.01 18.00
C VAL A 48 1.78 8.28 16.92
N PRO A 49 3.04 8.71 16.64
CA PRO A 49 3.88 8.01 15.67
C PRO A 49 3.83 6.53 15.98
N ASN A 50 3.11 5.78 15.15
CA ASN A 50 2.97 4.37 15.38
C ASN A 50 4.22 3.72 14.79
N ASP A 51 5.14 3.31 15.64
CA ASP A 51 6.34 2.54 15.25
C ASP A 51 5.96 1.31 14.41
N ASP A 52 4.72 0.83 14.54
CA ASP A 52 4.19 -0.29 13.77
C ASP A 52 4.10 -0.01 12.27
N CYS A 53 3.87 1.24 11.83
CA CYS A 53 3.87 1.59 10.41
C CYS A 53 5.23 1.31 9.77
N TYR A 54 6.30 1.77 10.41
CA TYR A 54 7.66 1.52 9.91
C TYR A 54 8.01 0.04 9.99
N LYS A 55 7.61 -0.64 11.04
CA LYS A 55 7.83 -2.08 11.20
C LYS A 55 7.21 -2.88 10.07
N ILE A 56 5.96 -2.59 9.70
CA ILE A 56 5.27 -3.27 8.59
C ILE A 56 6.00 -3.02 7.27
N ILE A 57 6.41 -1.78 7.02
CA ILE A 57 7.15 -1.41 5.80
C ILE A 57 8.52 -2.09 5.77
N ASP A 58 9.26 -2.08 6.88
CA ASP A 58 10.58 -2.72 6.97
C ASP A 58 10.50 -4.24 6.77
N GLU A 59 9.49 -4.90 7.35
CA GLU A 59 9.24 -6.33 7.16
C GLU A 59 8.89 -6.63 5.69
N THR A 60 8.02 -5.81 5.08
CA THR A 60 7.64 -5.94 3.66
C THR A 60 8.84 -5.76 2.74
N ILE A 61 9.66 -4.74 2.97
CA ILE A 61 10.88 -4.50 2.20
C ILE A 61 11.85 -5.68 2.36
N LYS A 62 12.01 -6.19 3.57
CA LYS A 62 12.89 -7.33 3.85
C LYS A 62 12.45 -8.59 3.08
N GLU A 63 11.16 -8.91 3.04
CA GLU A 63 10.66 -10.04 2.27
C GLU A 63 10.82 -9.81 0.75
N PHE A 64 10.55 -8.59 0.26
CA PHE A 64 10.77 -8.23 -1.13
C PHE A 64 12.25 -8.37 -1.53
N GLU A 65 13.18 -7.86 -0.73
CA GLU A 65 14.63 -7.97 -1.00
C GLU A 65 15.14 -9.41 -0.90
N LYS A 66 14.47 -10.28 -0.17
CA LYS A 66 14.77 -11.71 -0.11
C LYS A 66 14.35 -12.42 -1.39
N GLU A 67 13.21 -12.04 -1.96
CA GLU A 67 12.72 -12.56 -3.24
C GLU A 67 13.55 -12.00 -4.41
N TYR A 68 13.98 -10.72 -4.31
CA TYR A 68 14.76 -10.02 -5.33
C TYR A 68 16.14 -9.58 -4.79
N PRO A 69 17.12 -10.50 -4.61
CA PRO A 69 18.38 -10.20 -3.89
C PRO A 69 19.29 -9.15 -4.54
N ASN A 70 19.06 -8.85 -5.82
CA ASN A 70 19.75 -7.82 -6.57
C ASN A 70 19.10 -6.43 -6.46
N VAL A 71 17.95 -6.32 -5.77
CA VAL A 71 17.24 -5.07 -5.52
C VAL A 71 17.45 -4.63 -4.08
N LYS A 72 17.58 -3.34 -3.85
CA LYS A 72 17.59 -2.68 -2.54
C LYS A 72 16.57 -1.57 -2.53
N VAL A 73 15.66 -1.56 -1.55
CA VAL A 73 14.67 -0.50 -1.38
C VAL A 73 15.15 0.48 -0.32
N LYS A 74 15.02 1.78 -0.61
CA LYS A 74 15.29 2.87 0.33
C LYS A 74 14.07 3.78 0.42
N TYR A 75 13.73 4.23 1.62
CA TYR A 75 12.67 5.22 1.81
C TYR A 75 13.11 6.35 2.74
N THR A 76 12.45 7.49 2.64
CA THR A 76 12.60 8.63 3.55
C THR A 76 11.56 8.50 4.65
N SER A 77 12.00 8.49 5.91
CA SER A 77 11.14 8.43 7.08
C SER A 77 10.84 9.81 7.64
N GLY A 78 9.80 9.92 8.49
CA GLY A 78 9.49 11.13 9.27
C GLY A 78 8.71 12.19 8.53
N ILE A 79 8.17 11.93 7.35
CA ILE A 79 7.27 12.83 6.65
C ILE A 79 5.86 12.59 7.20
N LEU A 80 5.25 13.62 7.79
CA LEU A 80 3.88 13.53 8.28
C LEU A 80 2.87 13.54 7.13
N LYS A 81 1.71 12.95 7.34
CA LYS A 81 0.66 12.87 6.30
C LYS A 81 0.22 14.24 5.81
N GLU A 82 0.08 15.20 6.72
CA GLU A 82 -0.29 16.59 6.39
C GLU A 82 0.74 17.33 5.54
N ASP A 83 2.02 16.98 5.66
CA ASP A 83 3.11 17.60 4.90
C ASP A 83 3.42 16.84 3.59
N TYR A 84 2.82 15.66 3.41
CA TYR A 84 3.21 14.75 2.35
C TYR A 84 2.88 15.24 0.94
N SER A 85 1.71 15.86 0.74
CA SER A 85 1.33 16.46 -0.55
C SER A 85 2.32 17.54 -1.00
N GLU A 86 2.75 18.41 -0.07
CA GLU A 86 3.72 19.45 -0.34
C GLU A 86 5.10 18.84 -0.63
N TRP A 87 5.53 17.88 0.20
CA TRP A 87 6.79 17.18 -0.01
C TRP A 87 6.84 16.52 -1.39
N LEU A 88 5.79 15.75 -1.75
CA LEU A 88 5.74 15.02 -3.02
C LEU A 88 5.70 15.98 -4.22
N SER A 89 4.98 17.08 -4.11
CA SER A 89 4.95 18.14 -5.12
C SER A 89 6.33 18.77 -5.33
N ASN A 90 7.06 19.03 -4.24
CA ASN A 90 8.42 19.54 -4.29
C ASN A 90 9.39 18.53 -4.94
N GLN A 91 9.23 17.20 -4.64
CA GLN A 91 10.01 16.18 -5.34
C GLN A 91 9.71 16.17 -6.86
N ALA A 92 8.45 16.33 -7.24
CA ALA A 92 8.06 16.40 -8.65
C ALA A 92 8.69 17.60 -9.36
N LEU A 93 8.63 18.79 -8.76
CA LEU A 93 9.21 20.02 -9.33
C LEU A 93 10.72 19.94 -9.49
N ASN A 94 11.40 19.23 -8.58
CA ASN A 94 12.84 19.05 -8.60
C ASN A 94 13.31 17.86 -9.46
N GLY A 95 12.39 17.11 -10.08
CA GLY A 95 12.72 15.88 -10.83
C GLY A 95 13.32 14.77 -9.96
N ALA A 96 12.96 14.74 -8.69
CA ALA A 96 13.50 13.84 -7.66
C ALA A 96 12.42 12.92 -7.06
N LEU A 97 11.34 12.67 -7.82
CA LEU A 97 10.29 11.74 -7.40
C LEU A 97 10.86 10.36 -7.05
N PRO A 98 10.39 9.72 -5.99
CA PRO A 98 10.69 8.31 -5.74
C PRO A 98 10.22 7.41 -6.90
N ASP A 99 10.88 6.26 -7.08
CA ASP A 99 10.50 5.28 -8.11
C ASP A 99 9.10 4.71 -7.88
N VAL A 100 8.75 4.51 -6.61
CA VAL A 100 7.43 4.10 -6.14
C VAL A 100 7.06 4.98 -4.95
N PHE A 101 5.82 5.42 -4.87
CA PHE A 101 5.38 6.26 -3.76
C PHE A 101 3.89 6.11 -3.47
N MET A 102 3.52 6.37 -2.23
CA MET A 102 2.12 6.53 -1.84
C MET A 102 1.57 7.81 -2.46
N VAL A 103 0.30 7.81 -2.82
CA VAL A 103 -0.40 9.01 -3.30
C VAL A 103 -1.68 9.21 -2.50
N LEU A 104 -1.89 10.42 -2.01
CA LEU A 104 -3.11 10.75 -1.27
C LEU A 104 -4.30 10.88 -2.24
N PRO A 105 -5.51 10.52 -1.81
CA PRO A 105 -6.70 10.60 -2.67
C PRO A 105 -6.93 11.99 -3.27
N GLU A 106 -6.65 13.05 -2.52
CA GLU A 106 -6.77 14.45 -2.94
C GLU A 106 -5.80 14.83 -4.06
N ASP A 107 -4.62 14.22 -4.11
CA ASP A 107 -3.59 14.50 -5.11
C ASP A 107 -3.71 13.64 -6.36
N PHE A 108 -4.36 12.48 -6.25
CA PHE A 108 -4.36 11.44 -7.29
C PHE A 108 -4.77 11.96 -8.66
N THR A 109 -5.92 12.65 -8.74
CA THR A 109 -6.45 13.14 -10.02
C THR A 109 -5.52 14.16 -10.66
N THR A 110 -4.92 15.04 -9.87
CA THR A 110 -3.96 16.05 -10.34
C THR A 110 -2.74 15.36 -10.92
N PHE A 111 -2.11 14.47 -10.15
CA PHE A 111 -0.88 13.78 -10.55
C PHE A 111 -1.07 12.86 -11.76
N ALA A 112 -2.21 12.18 -11.85
CA ALA A 112 -2.57 11.39 -13.03
C ALA A 112 -2.75 12.29 -14.28
N SER A 113 -3.38 13.46 -14.12
CA SER A 113 -3.69 14.37 -15.23
C SER A 113 -2.47 15.03 -15.85
N ILE A 114 -1.47 15.35 -15.04
CA ILE A 114 -0.22 16.00 -15.49
C ILE A 114 0.92 15.01 -15.80
N GLY A 115 0.63 13.70 -15.73
CA GLY A 115 1.57 12.66 -16.15
C GLY A 115 2.67 12.31 -15.14
N ILE A 116 2.51 12.71 -13.87
CA ILE A 116 3.42 12.29 -12.78
C ILE A 116 3.27 10.79 -12.51
N LEU A 117 2.02 10.27 -12.55
CA LEU A 117 1.75 8.87 -12.33
C LEU A 117 1.88 8.10 -13.65
N LYS A 118 2.49 6.93 -13.57
CA LYS A 118 2.62 6.01 -14.69
C LYS A 118 1.33 5.23 -14.91
N ASN A 119 0.90 5.10 -16.17
CA ASN A 119 -0.17 4.18 -16.55
C ASN A 119 0.28 2.74 -16.32
N LEU A 120 -0.42 2.02 -15.46
CA LEU A 120 -0.08 0.66 -15.04
C LEU A 120 -0.71 -0.43 -15.90
N GLU A 121 -1.63 -0.10 -16.83
CA GLU A 121 -2.41 -1.07 -17.61
C GLU A 121 -1.55 -2.14 -18.31
N THR A 122 -0.44 -1.72 -18.92
CA THR A 122 0.47 -2.65 -19.62
C THR A 122 1.15 -3.61 -18.64
N MET A 123 1.56 -3.10 -17.48
CA MET A 123 2.21 -3.89 -16.43
C MET A 123 1.23 -4.88 -15.81
N LEU A 124 0.02 -4.42 -15.49
CA LEU A 124 -1.04 -5.26 -14.92
C LEU A 124 -1.48 -6.38 -15.88
N LYS A 125 -1.51 -6.12 -17.18
CA LYS A 125 -1.81 -7.14 -18.18
C LYS A 125 -0.69 -8.17 -18.34
N ALA A 126 0.55 -7.77 -18.11
CA ALA A 126 1.72 -8.65 -18.20
C ALA A 126 1.92 -9.49 -16.94
N ASP A 127 1.44 -9.04 -15.80
CA ASP A 127 1.56 -9.73 -14.51
C ASP A 127 0.28 -10.51 -14.17
N ALA A 128 0.29 -11.81 -14.46
CA ALA A 128 -0.83 -12.71 -14.16
C ALA A 128 -1.00 -13.00 -12.65
N SER A 129 -0.01 -12.66 -11.81
CA SER A 129 -0.08 -12.86 -10.36
C SER A 129 -0.97 -11.84 -9.67
N LEU A 130 -1.05 -10.63 -10.21
CA LEU A 130 -1.84 -9.54 -9.67
C LEU A 130 -3.26 -9.57 -10.25
N LYS A 131 -4.21 -10.08 -9.48
CA LYS A 131 -5.61 -10.19 -9.89
C LYS A 131 -6.42 -9.01 -9.38
N LYS A 132 -7.24 -8.42 -10.24
CA LYS A 132 -8.14 -7.31 -9.89
C LYS A 132 -9.12 -7.70 -8.76
N ASP A 133 -9.60 -8.93 -8.75
CA ASP A 133 -10.52 -9.47 -7.75
C ASP A 133 -9.89 -9.70 -6.36
N ALA A 134 -8.56 -9.55 -6.24
CA ALA A 134 -7.88 -9.51 -4.95
C ALA A 134 -8.11 -8.20 -4.17
N PHE A 135 -8.64 -7.17 -4.84
CA PHE A 135 -8.92 -5.86 -4.24
C PHE A 135 -10.41 -5.63 -4.06
N TYR A 136 -10.79 -4.86 -3.04
CA TYR A 136 -12.13 -4.31 -2.98
C TYR A 136 -12.37 -3.40 -4.19
N GLN A 137 -13.45 -3.63 -4.94
CA GLN A 137 -13.72 -2.94 -6.21
C GLN A 137 -13.65 -1.42 -6.09
N GLY A 138 -14.29 -0.83 -5.06
CA GLY A 138 -14.28 0.62 -4.85
C GLY A 138 -12.88 1.18 -4.60
N CYS A 139 -12.01 0.44 -3.89
CA CYS A 139 -10.63 0.85 -3.65
C CYS A 139 -9.78 0.74 -4.93
N TYR A 140 -9.99 -0.32 -5.72
CA TYR A 140 -9.32 -0.46 -7.00
C TYR A 140 -9.71 0.65 -7.98
N ASP A 141 -11.01 0.96 -8.08
CA ASP A 141 -11.54 1.99 -8.97
C ASP A 141 -11.08 3.40 -8.58
N ALA A 142 -10.80 3.65 -7.28
CA ALA A 142 -10.23 4.91 -6.82
C ALA A 142 -8.85 5.21 -7.42
N GLY A 143 -8.09 4.19 -7.83
CA GLY A 143 -6.82 4.34 -8.54
C GLY A 143 -6.95 4.48 -10.07
N THR A 144 -8.17 4.69 -10.58
CA THR A 144 -8.46 4.78 -12.02
C THR A 144 -8.65 6.23 -12.45
N TYR A 145 -7.98 6.63 -13.54
CA TYR A 145 -8.15 7.93 -14.18
C TYR A 145 -8.40 7.75 -15.67
N LYS A 146 -9.50 8.34 -16.20
CA LYS A 146 -9.90 8.21 -17.62
C LYS A 146 -9.88 6.78 -18.16
N GLY A 147 -10.35 5.83 -17.33
CA GLY A 147 -10.48 4.41 -17.71
C GLY A 147 -9.18 3.60 -17.65
N ASN A 148 -8.08 4.16 -17.17
CA ASN A 148 -6.81 3.46 -16.98
C ASN A 148 -6.38 3.47 -15.52
N GLN A 149 -5.69 2.42 -15.08
CA GLN A 149 -5.17 2.29 -13.73
C GLN A 149 -3.82 3.00 -13.58
N TYR A 150 -3.71 3.88 -12.56
CA TYR A 150 -2.49 4.63 -12.25
C TYR A 150 -1.99 4.39 -10.83
N ALA A 151 -2.83 3.89 -9.94
CA ALA A 151 -2.45 3.54 -8.57
C ALA A 151 -3.15 2.25 -8.14
N LEU A 152 -2.53 1.52 -7.21
CA LEU A 152 -3.11 0.33 -6.59
C LEU A 152 -3.39 0.62 -5.12
N PRO A 153 -4.51 0.14 -4.57
CA PRO A 153 -4.82 0.33 -3.16
C PRO A 153 -3.91 -0.55 -2.30
N TYR A 154 -3.33 0.02 -1.27
CA TYR A 154 -2.54 -0.70 -0.26
C TYR A 154 -3.32 -0.88 1.06
N GLU A 155 -4.34 -0.07 1.29
CA GLU A 155 -5.22 -0.17 2.45
C GLU A 155 -6.66 0.18 2.09
N SER A 156 -7.60 -0.21 2.95
CA SER A 156 -9.01 0.15 2.87
C SER A 156 -9.53 0.51 4.25
N VAL A 157 -10.00 1.74 4.39
CA VAL A 157 -10.60 2.24 5.64
C VAL A 157 -12.08 2.50 5.41
N PRO A 158 -12.98 1.53 5.74
CA PRO A 158 -14.40 1.72 5.56
C PRO A 158 -14.95 2.67 6.64
N SER A 159 -15.81 3.61 6.23
CA SER A 159 -16.66 4.35 7.17
C SER A 159 -17.86 3.49 7.51
N LEU A 160 -17.97 3.08 8.76
CA LEU A 160 -19.02 2.22 9.25
C LEU A 160 -19.92 2.96 10.24
N MET A 161 -21.20 2.60 10.24
CA MET A 161 -22.14 3.05 11.25
C MET A 161 -22.41 1.89 12.21
N LEU A 162 -22.09 2.11 13.48
CA LEU A 162 -22.37 1.16 14.55
C LEU A 162 -23.75 1.45 15.15
N VAL A 163 -24.51 0.40 15.39
CA VAL A 163 -25.86 0.49 15.94
C VAL A 163 -25.92 -0.21 17.29
N ASN A 164 -26.43 0.49 18.30
CA ASN A 164 -26.70 -0.10 19.62
C ASN A 164 -28.05 -0.82 19.57
N GLU A 165 -28.02 -2.13 19.36
CA GLU A 165 -29.21 -2.98 19.26
C GLU A 165 -30.08 -2.91 20.51
N THR A 166 -29.49 -2.99 21.71
CA THR A 166 -30.22 -2.89 22.99
C THR A 166 -30.97 -1.56 23.12
N LEU A 167 -30.41 -0.47 22.61
CA LEU A 167 -31.05 0.83 22.65
C LEU A 167 -32.24 0.89 21.69
N LEU A 168 -32.13 0.29 20.50
CA LEU A 168 -33.24 0.20 19.55
C LEU A 168 -34.35 -0.65 20.09
N GLU A 169 -34.09 -1.83 20.65
CA GLU A 169 -35.05 -2.73 21.27
C GLU A 169 -35.82 -2.04 22.39
N LYS A 170 -35.14 -1.36 23.33
CA LYS A 170 -35.78 -0.59 24.42
C LYS A 170 -36.72 0.49 23.91
N ASN A 171 -36.52 0.98 22.70
CA ASN A 171 -37.39 1.99 22.07
C ASN A 171 -38.37 1.42 21.05
N ASN A 172 -38.54 0.10 20.99
CA ASN A 172 -39.38 -0.61 20.01
C ASN A 172 -39.07 -0.19 18.56
N ILE A 173 -37.79 -0.11 18.23
CA ILE A 173 -37.29 0.20 16.89
C ILE A 173 -36.66 -1.08 16.35
N SER A 174 -37.09 -1.52 15.17
CA SER A 174 -36.48 -2.66 14.49
C SER A 174 -35.05 -2.31 14.03
N LEU A 175 -34.17 -3.32 14.03
CA LEU A 175 -32.82 -3.16 13.49
C LEU A 175 -32.90 -2.74 12.01
N PRO A 176 -32.21 -1.67 11.59
CA PRO A 176 -32.18 -1.25 10.21
C PRO A 176 -31.58 -2.34 9.31
N ASP A 177 -32.17 -2.53 8.14
CA ASP A 177 -31.61 -3.39 7.11
C ASP A 177 -30.67 -2.60 6.17
N ASN A 178 -30.06 -3.26 5.18
CA ASN A 178 -29.13 -2.63 4.24
C ASN A 178 -29.80 -1.68 3.21
N ARG A 179 -31.13 -1.47 3.31
CA ARG A 179 -31.89 -0.58 2.43
C ARG A 179 -32.36 0.70 3.11
N TRP A 180 -31.97 0.89 4.39
CA TRP A 180 -32.35 2.09 5.13
C TRP A 180 -31.80 3.38 4.50
N THR A 181 -32.55 4.44 4.65
CA THR A 181 -32.28 5.76 4.07
C THR A 181 -31.81 6.76 5.13
N TRP A 182 -31.32 7.91 4.69
CA TRP A 182 -31.06 9.03 5.61
C TRP A 182 -32.29 9.49 6.38
N ASN A 183 -33.50 9.37 5.80
CA ASN A 183 -34.74 9.64 6.50
C ASN A 183 -35.02 8.62 7.63
N ASP A 184 -34.76 7.34 7.37
CA ASP A 184 -34.87 6.30 8.40
C ASP A 184 -33.90 6.56 9.53
N PHE A 185 -32.65 6.87 9.22
CA PHE A 185 -31.64 7.27 10.20
C PHE A 185 -32.10 8.47 11.03
N TYR A 186 -32.56 9.55 10.39
CA TYR A 186 -33.07 10.74 11.06
C TYR A 186 -34.21 10.42 12.01
N ASN A 187 -35.19 9.63 11.56
CA ASN A 187 -36.35 9.24 12.34
C ASN A 187 -35.98 8.37 13.55
N ILE A 188 -35.03 7.44 13.37
CA ILE A 188 -34.48 6.64 14.46
C ILE A 188 -33.79 7.56 15.47
N CYS A 189 -32.89 8.41 15.02
CA CYS A 189 -32.18 9.37 15.88
C CYS A 189 -33.14 10.25 16.68
N LYS A 190 -34.18 10.79 16.03
CA LYS A 190 -35.20 11.61 16.70
C LYS A 190 -35.97 10.84 17.77
N LYS A 191 -36.24 9.57 17.55
CA LYS A 191 -36.95 8.72 18.51
C LYS A 191 -36.11 8.37 19.73
N ILE A 192 -34.80 8.15 19.55
CA ILE A 192 -33.91 7.72 20.63
C ILE A 192 -33.33 8.89 21.44
N THR A 193 -33.34 10.12 20.88
CA THR A 193 -32.86 11.31 21.60
C THR A 193 -33.88 11.76 22.63
N LYS A 194 -33.57 11.64 23.91
CA LYS A 194 -34.50 11.88 25.02
C LYS A 194 -33.80 12.47 26.24
N ASP A 195 -34.56 13.29 26.96
CA ASP A 195 -34.34 13.58 28.37
C ASP A 195 -35.03 12.46 29.18
N THR A 196 -34.25 11.63 29.84
CA THR A 196 -34.74 10.45 30.58
C THR A 196 -35.00 10.73 32.06
N ASN A 197 -34.47 11.81 32.62
CA ASN A 197 -34.59 12.18 33.99
C ASN A 197 -35.46 13.43 34.24
N GLY A 198 -35.85 14.16 33.18
CA GLY A 198 -36.75 15.32 33.25
C GLY A 198 -36.06 16.62 33.69
N ASP A 199 -34.76 16.72 33.60
CA ASP A 199 -34.00 17.92 34.01
C ASP A 199 -33.87 18.98 32.90
N GLY A 200 -34.46 18.72 31.72
CA GLY A 200 -34.43 19.59 30.55
C GLY A 200 -33.18 19.41 29.67
N LYS A 201 -32.32 18.46 29.98
CA LYS A 201 -31.14 18.11 29.19
C LYS A 201 -31.31 16.74 28.59
N THR A 202 -30.71 16.55 27.43
CA THR A 202 -30.70 15.23 26.75
C THR A 202 -29.68 14.31 27.42
N ASP A 203 -30.15 13.23 28.08
CA ASP A 203 -29.31 12.18 28.65
C ASP A 203 -28.98 11.08 27.65
N GLN A 204 -29.89 10.83 26.71
CA GLN A 204 -29.76 9.86 25.67
C GLN A 204 -29.70 10.56 24.32
N ASP A 205 -28.52 10.61 23.72
CA ASP A 205 -28.32 11.27 22.42
C ASP A 205 -28.12 10.24 21.30
N ARG A 206 -28.45 10.69 20.09
CA ARG A 206 -28.28 9.98 18.82
C ARG A 206 -26.83 9.66 18.46
N LYS A 207 -25.89 10.33 19.12
CA LYS A 207 -24.48 10.43 18.71
C LYS A 207 -23.61 9.93 19.84
N SER A 208 -23.01 8.77 19.66
CA SER A 208 -21.75 8.42 20.29
C SER A 208 -20.63 8.83 19.35
N VAL A 209 -19.85 9.83 19.72
CA VAL A 209 -18.55 10.04 19.10
C VAL A 209 -17.57 9.23 19.94
N VAL A 210 -17.08 8.14 19.37
CA VAL A 210 -15.93 7.43 19.88
C VAL A 210 -14.69 8.06 19.26
#